data_7456e65249dfd9f2452c9e2efda37741
#
_entry.id   7456e65249dfd9f2452c9e2efda37741
#
_cell.length_a   1.000
_cell.length_b   1.000
_cell.length_c   1.000
_cell.angle_alpha   90.00
_cell.angle_beta   90.00
_cell.angle_gamma   90.00
#
_symmetry.space_group_name_H-M   'P 1'
#
loop_
_entity.id
_entity.type
_entity.pdbx_description
1 polymer ?
#
loop_
_entity_poly.entity_id
_entity_poly.type
_entity_poly.pdbx_seq_one_letter_code
_entity_poly.pdbx_strand_id
1 'polypeptide(L)'
;MVKLTTVVVIIALIVVGMYALLEVSYYSSKVSIEKDVTSPVVLIPSIGVNEKINNVSISQGVYHEEVSFLPTKGEVILFGHRTSYSSPFFNLNQLKSGDTVTLEWPNIGQVNYTVNSSTIVPASYQLPVHKDVQKIYLITCDPPGFTTNRLIVVADMDKVGPLNDTIVKENPNMHNALIICVLFLGLGLVLSYFYPIKEDRIFILAAVLIMSGILIFAYFVPFDPDIIASKINWLNGDFSA
;
A
#
# COMPACT_ATOMS: atom_id res chain seq x y z
N MET A 1 -37.82 -17.03 5.16
CA MET A 1 -36.83 -17.14 4.07
C MET A 1 -36.16 -15.77 3.92
N VAL A 2 -34.82 -15.74 3.90
CA VAL A 2 -34.06 -14.50 3.68
C VAL A 2 -34.34 -13.96 2.29
N LYS A 3 -34.61 -12.66 2.16
CA LYS A 3 -34.87 -12.06 0.84
C LYS A 3 -33.61 -11.97 -0.02
N LEU A 4 -33.75 -12.08 -1.33
CA LEU A 4 -32.63 -12.02 -2.27
C LEU A 4 -31.81 -10.72 -2.11
N THR A 5 -32.49 -9.60 -1.86
CA THR A 5 -31.83 -8.30 -1.59
C THR A 5 -30.91 -8.34 -0.38
N THR A 6 -31.29 -9.09 0.68
CA THR A 6 -30.48 -9.27 1.89
C THR A 6 -29.24 -10.11 1.58
N VAL A 7 -29.38 -11.14 0.77
CA VAL A 7 -28.24 -11.96 0.35
C VAL A 7 -27.23 -11.13 -0.45
N VAL A 8 -27.71 -10.28 -1.37
CA VAL A 8 -26.84 -9.37 -2.14
C VAL A 8 -26.10 -8.39 -1.22
N VAL A 9 -26.78 -7.82 -0.23
CA VAL A 9 -26.14 -6.91 0.74
C VAL A 9 -25.10 -7.64 1.59
N ILE A 10 -25.35 -8.88 2.00
CA ILE A 10 -24.37 -9.69 2.74
C ILE A 10 -23.15 -9.96 1.89
N ILE A 11 -23.33 -10.33 0.61
CA ILE A 11 -22.21 -10.54 -0.31
C ILE A 11 -21.39 -9.24 -0.46
N ALA A 12 -22.05 -8.11 -0.64
CA ALA A 12 -21.36 -6.81 -0.73
C ALA A 12 -20.59 -6.50 0.56
N LEU A 13 -21.16 -6.77 1.74
CA LEU A 13 -20.45 -6.61 3.02
C LEU A 13 -19.22 -7.52 3.13
N ILE A 14 -19.30 -8.75 2.64
CA ILE A 14 -18.16 -9.67 2.63
C ILE A 14 -17.05 -9.13 1.70
N VAL A 15 -17.41 -8.67 0.50
CA VAL A 15 -16.43 -8.11 -0.45
C VAL A 15 -15.74 -6.88 0.15
N VAL A 16 -16.51 -5.93 0.68
CA VAL A 16 -15.94 -4.74 1.35
C VAL A 16 -15.09 -5.15 2.56
N GLY A 17 -15.54 -6.14 3.33
CA GLY A 17 -14.80 -6.69 4.46
C GLY A 17 -13.48 -7.35 4.05
N MET A 18 -13.41 -8.02 2.90
CA MET A 18 -12.15 -8.60 2.38
C MET A 18 -11.14 -7.50 1.99
N TYR A 19 -11.59 -6.40 1.37
CA TYR A 19 -10.72 -5.25 1.12
C TYR A 19 -10.26 -4.60 2.43
N ALA A 20 -11.18 -4.40 3.39
CA ALA A 20 -10.83 -3.89 4.71
C ALA A 20 -9.82 -4.81 5.42
N LEU A 21 -9.99 -6.13 5.30
CA LEU A 21 -9.08 -7.13 5.88
C LEU A 21 -7.67 -7.04 5.28
N LEU A 22 -7.58 -6.84 3.97
CA LEU A 22 -6.30 -6.64 3.29
C LEU A 22 -5.58 -5.41 3.82
N GLU A 23 -6.27 -4.27 3.93
CA GLU A 23 -5.68 -3.02 4.44
C GLU A 23 -5.32 -3.13 5.94
N VAL A 24 -6.18 -3.73 6.76
CA VAL A 24 -5.88 -3.97 8.19
C VAL A 24 -4.64 -4.85 8.32
N SER A 25 -4.55 -5.95 7.57
CA SER A 25 -3.39 -6.83 7.60
C SER A 25 -2.12 -6.13 7.15
N TYR A 26 -2.21 -5.29 6.10
CA TYR A 26 -1.10 -4.48 5.62
C TYR A 26 -0.55 -3.55 6.70
N TYR A 27 -1.42 -2.74 7.35
CA TYR A 27 -0.99 -1.83 8.39
C TYR A 27 -0.54 -2.54 9.67
N SER A 28 -1.14 -3.68 10.01
CA SER A 28 -0.77 -4.46 11.20
C SER A 28 0.54 -5.22 11.00
N SER A 29 0.80 -5.77 9.82
CA SER A 29 2.07 -6.45 9.52
C SER A 29 3.25 -5.50 9.56
N LYS A 30 3.08 -4.24 9.16
CA LYS A 30 4.09 -3.20 9.36
C LYS A 30 4.50 -3.08 10.84
N VAL A 31 3.54 -3.11 11.76
CA VAL A 31 3.79 -3.00 13.20
C VAL A 31 4.63 -4.17 13.73
N SER A 32 4.41 -5.39 13.22
CA SER A 32 5.17 -6.56 13.67
C SER A 32 6.60 -6.60 13.10
N ILE A 33 6.79 -6.14 11.86
CA ILE A 33 8.12 -6.02 11.24
C ILE A 33 8.94 -4.93 11.93
N GLU A 34 8.30 -3.88 12.43
CA GLU A 34 8.97 -2.75 13.09
C GLU A 34 9.59 -3.04 14.44
N LYS A 35 9.16 -4.09 15.12
CA LYS A 35 9.74 -4.43 16.45
C LYS A 35 11.18 -4.91 16.37
N ASP A 36 11.63 -5.44 15.24
CA ASP A 36 12.92 -6.12 15.13
C ASP A 36 13.90 -5.55 14.09
N VAL A 37 13.49 -4.68 13.13
CA VAL A 37 14.38 -4.19 12.07
C VAL A 37 14.12 -2.72 11.75
N THR A 38 15.19 -1.93 11.72
CA THR A 38 15.19 -0.56 11.15
C THR A 38 15.10 -0.64 9.62
N SER A 39 13.89 -0.61 9.08
CA SER A 39 13.66 -0.62 7.62
C SER A 39 13.91 0.76 7.02
N PRO A 40 14.43 0.85 5.78
CA PRO A 40 14.53 2.12 5.09
C PRO A 40 13.14 2.74 4.82
N VAL A 41 13.10 4.06 4.69
CA VAL A 41 11.86 4.84 4.50
C VAL A 41 11.98 5.72 3.26
N VAL A 42 10.90 5.87 2.50
CA VAL A 42 10.76 6.86 1.43
C VAL A 42 9.76 7.94 1.84
N LEU A 43 10.20 9.20 1.68
CA LEU A 43 9.38 10.38 1.94
C LEU A 43 9.24 11.18 0.65
N ILE A 44 8.01 11.51 0.27
CA ILE A 44 7.69 12.39 -0.86
C ILE A 44 6.60 13.37 -0.40
N PRO A 45 6.97 14.48 0.25
CA PRO A 45 6.02 15.36 0.92
C PRO A 45 4.97 15.96 -0.01
N SER A 46 5.33 16.27 -1.27
CA SER A 46 4.43 16.87 -2.26
C SER A 46 3.21 16.01 -2.61
N ILE A 47 3.29 14.69 -2.39
CA ILE A 47 2.18 13.76 -2.62
C ILE A 47 1.80 12.96 -1.36
N GLY A 48 2.32 13.34 -0.19
CA GLY A 48 1.98 12.75 1.11
C GLY A 48 2.50 11.33 1.33
N VAL A 49 3.57 10.91 0.63
CA VAL A 49 4.17 9.59 0.83
C VAL A 49 5.13 9.63 2.02
N ASN A 50 4.90 8.73 2.97
CA ASN A 50 5.81 8.40 4.07
C ASN A 50 5.66 6.90 4.33
N GLU A 51 6.48 6.10 3.65
CA GLU A 51 6.31 4.65 3.59
C GLU A 51 7.62 3.92 3.84
N LYS A 52 7.53 2.78 4.52
CA LYS A 52 8.68 1.89 4.66
C LYS A 52 8.96 1.17 3.34
N ILE A 53 10.24 0.99 3.09
CA ILE A 53 10.74 0.23 1.95
C ILE A 53 11.03 -1.18 2.43
N ASN A 54 10.54 -2.17 1.70
CA ASN A 54 10.79 -3.58 1.93
C ASN A 54 11.43 -4.24 0.69
N ASN A 55 12.01 -5.41 0.88
CA ASN A 55 12.59 -6.24 -0.18
C ASN A 55 11.90 -7.61 -0.32
N VAL A 56 10.66 -7.72 0.17
CA VAL A 56 9.91 -8.97 0.19
C VAL A 56 8.86 -8.97 -0.91
N SER A 57 7.96 -7.97 -0.93
CA SER A 57 6.84 -7.92 -1.86
C SER A 57 6.28 -6.52 -1.98
N ILE A 58 5.77 -6.17 -3.17
CA ILE A 58 5.03 -4.92 -3.41
C ILE A 58 3.73 -4.85 -2.58
N SER A 59 3.18 -5.99 -2.15
CA SER A 59 2.00 -6.07 -1.29
C SER A 59 2.29 -5.61 0.14
N GLN A 60 3.55 -5.52 0.51
CA GLN A 60 4.00 -5.02 1.82
C GLN A 60 4.36 -3.54 1.81
N GLY A 61 3.97 -2.80 0.79
CA GLY A 61 4.18 -1.37 0.65
C GLY A 61 5.10 -0.97 -0.49
N VAL A 62 6.10 -0.14 -0.22
CA VAL A 62 7.08 0.21 -1.22
C VAL A 62 8.15 -0.88 -1.28
N TYR A 63 8.29 -1.49 -2.46
CA TYR A 63 9.21 -2.60 -2.71
C TYR A 63 10.48 -2.10 -3.41
N HIS A 64 11.64 -2.46 -2.85
CA HIS A 64 12.93 -2.23 -3.47
C HIS A 64 13.28 -3.40 -4.39
N GLU A 65 13.48 -3.12 -5.67
CA GLU A 65 13.77 -4.15 -6.68
C GLU A 65 15.16 -4.75 -6.48
N GLU A 66 15.24 -6.07 -6.38
CA GLU A 66 16.48 -6.80 -6.06
C GLU A 66 17.60 -6.61 -7.09
N VAL A 67 17.24 -6.41 -8.37
CA VAL A 67 18.22 -6.17 -9.44
C VAL A 67 18.77 -4.75 -9.45
N SER A 68 18.18 -3.84 -8.66
CA SER A 68 18.63 -2.46 -8.51
C SER A 68 19.68 -2.32 -7.41
N PHE A 69 20.32 -1.15 -7.34
CA PHE A 69 21.36 -0.89 -6.36
C PHE A 69 20.81 -0.21 -5.12
N LEU A 70 21.59 -0.26 -4.05
CA LEU A 70 21.36 0.58 -2.88
C LEU A 70 21.66 2.05 -3.21
N PRO A 71 21.03 3.00 -2.51
CA PRO A 71 21.38 4.43 -2.64
C PRO A 71 22.89 4.64 -2.54
N THR A 72 23.43 5.56 -3.34
CA THR A 72 24.86 5.85 -3.47
C THR A 72 25.72 4.77 -4.18
N LYS A 73 25.13 3.62 -4.50
CA LYS A 73 25.85 2.52 -5.21
C LYS A 73 25.44 2.37 -6.66
N GLY A 74 24.40 3.05 -7.10
CA GLY A 74 23.86 2.99 -8.45
C GLY A 74 22.39 3.42 -8.50
N GLU A 75 21.72 3.02 -9.56
CA GLU A 75 20.29 3.30 -9.74
C GLU A 75 19.43 2.48 -8.79
N VAL A 76 18.52 3.16 -8.10
CA VAL A 76 17.55 2.58 -7.18
C VAL A 76 16.19 2.44 -7.88
N ILE A 77 15.54 1.30 -7.76
CA ILE A 77 14.18 1.10 -8.28
C ILE A 77 13.24 0.79 -7.11
N LEU A 78 12.19 1.58 -6.99
CA LEU A 78 11.12 1.40 -6.02
C LEU A 78 9.79 1.20 -6.74
N PHE A 79 9.10 0.10 -6.42
CA PHE A 79 7.74 -0.16 -6.85
C PHE A 79 6.74 0.12 -5.74
N GLY A 80 5.59 0.65 -6.09
CA GLY A 80 4.46 0.83 -5.17
C GLY A 80 3.13 0.67 -5.90
N HIS A 81 2.17 0.09 -5.19
CA HIS A 81 0.81 -0.02 -5.71
C HIS A 81 0.13 1.35 -5.89
N ARG A 82 -0.80 1.42 -6.85
CA ARG A 82 -1.58 2.63 -7.11
C ARG A 82 -3.01 2.56 -6.58
N THR A 83 -3.57 1.37 -6.37
CA THR A 83 -4.99 1.17 -6.04
C THR A 83 -5.26 0.21 -4.90
N SER A 84 -4.23 -0.43 -4.36
CA SER A 84 -4.35 -1.40 -3.28
C SER A 84 -3.17 -1.29 -2.30
N TYR A 85 -3.26 -1.93 -1.15
CA TYR A 85 -2.22 -1.95 -0.11
C TYR A 85 -1.78 -0.54 0.28
N SER A 86 -2.71 0.27 0.83
CA SER A 86 -2.57 1.70 1.11
C SER A 86 -2.23 2.60 -0.08
N SER A 87 -2.09 2.03 -1.29
CA SER A 87 -1.82 2.76 -2.53
C SER A 87 -0.68 3.78 -2.40
N PRO A 88 0.53 3.38 -1.97
CA PRO A 88 1.59 4.32 -1.62
C PRO A 88 1.96 5.26 -2.78
N PHE A 89 1.76 4.83 -4.03
CA PHE A 89 2.03 5.64 -5.22
C PHE A 89 0.76 6.08 -5.97
N PHE A 90 -0.38 6.22 -5.26
CA PHE A 90 -1.63 6.68 -5.87
C PHE A 90 -1.47 8.01 -6.62
N ASN A 91 -0.81 8.98 -6.00
CA ASN A 91 -0.61 10.33 -6.52
C ASN A 91 0.72 10.52 -7.27
N LEU A 92 1.43 9.43 -7.64
CA LEU A 92 2.75 9.53 -8.28
C LEU A 92 2.74 10.38 -9.56
N ASN A 93 1.61 10.41 -10.29
CA ASN A 93 1.41 11.23 -11.48
C ASN A 93 1.33 12.74 -11.21
N GLN A 94 1.22 13.15 -9.96
CA GLN A 94 1.17 14.57 -9.57
C GLN A 94 2.56 15.16 -9.35
N LEU A 95 3.60 14.32 -9.28
CA LEU A 95 4.99 14.78 -9.14
C LEU A 95 5.42 15.61 -10.35
N LYS A 96 6.13 16.69 -10.04
CA LYS A 96 6.66 17.64 -11.01
C LYS A 96 8.17 17.70 -10.92
N SER A 97 8.82 18.10 -12.01
CA SER A 97 10.24 18.42 -11.98
C SER A 97 10.53 19.45 -10.88
N GLY A 98 11.52 19.16 -10.04
CA GLY A 98 11.88 19.96 -8.87
C GLY A 98 11.30 19.44 -7.54
N ASP A 99 10.32 18.52 -7.54
CA ASP A 99 9.85 17.89 -6.32
C ASP A 99 10.95 17.02 -5.69
N THR A 100 10.93 16.91 -4.36
CA THR A 100 11.95 16.17 -3.61
C THR A 100 11.46 14.78 -3.22
N VAL A 101 12.32 13.79 -3.43
CA VAL A 101 12.20 12.42 -2.92
C VAL A 101 13.33 12.20 -1.93
N THR A 102 13.02 11.81 -0.70
CA THR A 102 14.01 11.56 0.35
C THR A 102 13.96 10.07 0.72
N LEU A 103 15.11 9.43 0.75
CA LEU A 103 15.28 8.11 1.33
C LEU A 103 16.02 8.21 2.65
N GLU A 104 15.42 7.69 3.72
CA GLU A 104 16.12 7.42 4.98
C GLU A 104 16.58 5.97 4.96
N TRP A 105 17.87 5.74 4.78
CA TRP A 105 18.40 4.40 4.59
C TRP A 105 19.40 4.03 5.68
N PRO A 106 19.09 3.05 6.56
CA PRO A 106 20.00 2.58 7.60
C PRO A 106 21.37 2.24 7.05
N ASN A 107 22.44 2.64 7.74
CA ASN A 107 23.85 2.48 7.36
C ASN A 107 24.32 3.28 6.13
N ILE A 108 23.44 4.05 5.48
CA ILE A 108 23.81 4.96 4.37
C ILE A 108 23.55 6.41 4.79
N GLY A 109 22.41 6.69 5.41
CA GLY A 109 21.97 8.03 5.79
C GLY A 109 20.75 8.50 5.02
N GLN A 110 20.50 9.80 5.08
CA GLN A 110 19.46 10.46 4.31
C GLN A 110 19.98 10.75 2.90
N VAL A 111 19.28 10.26 1.89
CA VAL A 111 19.62 10.53 0.47
C VAL A 111 18.48 11.28 -0.18
N ASN A 112 18.77 12.49 -0.66
CA ASN A 112 17.79 13.34 -1.33
C ASN A 112 17.97 13.27 -2.84
N TYR A 113 16.83 13.20 -3.53
CA TYR A 113 16.73 13.20 -4.98
C TYR A 113 15.75 14.30 -5.41
N THR A 114 16.02 14.91 -6.55
CA THR A 114 15.13 15.88 -7.21
C THR A 114 14.50 15.24 -8.45
N VAL A 115 13.16 15.28 -8.51
CA VAL A 115 12.41 14.77 -9.67
C VAL A 115 12.82 15.51 -10.93
N ASN A 116 13.19 14.76 -11.95
CA ASN A 116 13.59 15.26 -13.25
C ASN A 116 12.45 15.12 -14.26
N SER A 117 11.91 13.91 -14.43
CA SER A 117 10.93 13.60 -15.45
C SER A 117 9.99 12.48 -15.05
N SER A 118 8.88 12.38 -15.77
CA SER A 118 7.98 11.23 -15.69
C SER A 118 7.60 10.76 -17.09
N THR A 119 7.41 9.44 -17.24
CA THR A 119 7.02 8.83 -18.50
C THR A 119 6.10 7.64 -18.28
N ILE A 120 5.25 7.35 -19.26
CA ILE A 120 4.39 6.16 -19.27
C ILE A 120 4.94 5.22 -20.33
N VAL A 121 5.16 3.96 -19.94
CA VAL A 121 5.69 2.91 -20.83
C VAL A 121 4.81 1.66 -20.73
N PRO A 122 4.81 0.79 -21.75
CA PRO A 122 4.15 -0.53 -21.63
C PRO A 122 4.68 -1.34 -20.45
N ALA A 123 3.85 -2.20 -19.85
CA ALA A 123 4.25 -3.05 -18.73
C ALA A 123 5.42 -3.99 -19.06
N SER A 124 5.60 -4.32 -20.34
CA SER A 124 6.72 -5.13 -20.84
C SER A 124 8.05 -4.38 -20.98
N TYR A 125 8.06 -3.06 -20.71
CA TYR A 125 9.29 -2.26 -20.78
C TYR A 125 10.27 -2.71 -19.70
N GLN A 126 11.48 -3.05 -20.13
CA GLN A 126 12.57 -3.41 -19.22
C GLN A 126 13.46 -2.17 -19.00
N LEU A 127 13.52 -1.72 -17.77
CA LEU A 127 14.37 -0.61 -17.38
C LEU A 127 15.81 -1.14 -17.20
N PRO A 128 16.78 -0.69 -17.99
CA PRO A 128 18.18 -1.03 -17.75
C PRO A 128 18.67 -0.34 -16.48
N VAL A 129 19.50 -1.03 -15.69
CA VAL A 129 20.00 -0.54 -14.39
C VAL A 129 21.52 -0.40 -14.46
N HIS A 130 22.03 0.77 -14.07
CA HIS A 130 23.45 1.12 -14.17
C HIS A 130 24.03 1.40 -12.78
N LYS A 131 25.21 0.82 -12.52
CA LYS A 131 25.89 0.96 -11.24
C LYS A 131 26.44 2.37 -10.97
N ASP A 132 26.88 3.05 -12.01
CA ASP A 132 27.59 4.34 -11.87
C ASP A 132 26.68 5.56 -11.98
N VAL A 133 25.36 5.33 -12.13
CA VAL A 133 24.36 6.40 -12.27
C VAL A 133 23.60 6.55 -10.98
N GLN A 134 23.56 7.75 -10.43
CA GLN A 134 22.92 8.05 -9.14
C GLN A 134 21.51 8.59 -9.36
N LYS A 135 20.56 7.68 -9.61
CA LYS A 135 19.16 7.99 -9.86
C LYS A 135 18.24 7.09 -9.05
N ILE A 136 17.01 7.55 -8.88
CA ILE A 136 15.91 6.74 -8.37
C ILE A 136 14.79 6.70 -9.40
N TYR A 137 14.20 5.53 -9.55
CA TYR A 137 13.01 5.29 -10.35
C TYR A 137 11.86 4.88 -9.42
N LEU A 138 10.79 5.66 -9.42
CA LEU A 138 9.55 5.35 -8.72
C LEU A 138 8.56 4.81 -9.76
N ILE A 139 8.09 3.59 -9.57
CA ILE A 139 7.31 2.88 -10.59
C ILE A 139 5.98 2.41 -10.02
N THR A 140 4.92 2.69 -10.77
CA THR A 140 3.56 2.22 -10.45
C THR A 140 2.77 1.88 -11.72
N CYS A 141 1.60 1.28 -11.57
CA CYS A 141 0.69 1.00 -12.69
C CYS A 141 0.04 2.27 -13.24
N ASP A 142 -0.27 2.29 -14.55
CA ASP A 142 -1.02 3.35 -15.22
C ASP A 142 -1.94 2.78 -16.31
N PRO A 143 -3.22 3.23 -16.40
CA PRO A 143 -3.93 4.04 -15.40
C PRO A 143 -4.21 3.27 -14.10
N PRO A 144 -4.66 3.95 -13.03
CA PRO A 144 -5.02 3.28 -11.77
C PRO A 144 -6.00 2.11 -11.99
N GLY A 145 -5.70 0.95 -11.38
CA GLY A 145 -6.51 -0.26 -11.53
C GLY A 145 -6.24 -1.10 -12.79
N PHE A 146 -5.31 -0.68 -13.64
CA PHE A 146 -4.91 -1.43 -14.83
C PHE A 146 -3.42 -1.73 -14.82
N THR A 147 -3.04 -2.87 -15.39
CA THR A 147 -1.64 -3.35 -15.41
C THR A 147 -0.96 -3.19 -16.77
N THR A 148 -1.64 -2.55 -17.73
CA THR A 148 -1.18 -2.43 -19.12
C THR A 148 0.06 -1.58 -19.30
N ASN A 149 0.19 -0.52 -18.50
CA ASN A 149 1.35 0.38 -18.55
C ASN A 149 1.94 0.59 -17.16
N ARG A 150 3.12 1.21 -17.16
CA ARG A 150 3.82 1.68 -15.96
C ARG A 150 4.08 3.18 -16.06
N LEU A 151 3.74 3.91 -15.02
CA LEU A 151 4.22 5.26 -14.80
C LEU A 151 5.57 5.16 -14.09
N ILE A 152 6.59 5.75 -14.70
CA ILE A 152 7.95 5.82 -14.18
C ILE A 152 8.27 7.29 -13.92
N VAL A 153 8.57 7.63 -12.67
CA VAL A 153 9.12 8.93 -12.28
C VAL A 153 10.60 8.77 -12.00
N VAL A 154 11.40 9.62 -12.60
CA VAL A 154 12.87 9.61 -12.48
C VAL A 154 13.30 10.81 -11.67
N ALA A 155 14.17 10.59 -10.69
CA ALA A 155 14.79 11.66 -9.92
C ALA A 155 16.31 11.45 -9.83
N ASP A 156 17.05 12.55 -9.91
CA ASP A 156 18.51 12.58 -9.83
C ASP A 156 18.94 12.82 -8.38
N MET A 157 20.01 12.15 -7.93
CA MET A 157 20.53 12.32 -6.58
C MET A 157 21.20 13.69 -6.41
N ASP A 158 20.80 14.40 -5.35
CA ASP A 158 21.37 15.71 -5.00
C ASP A 158 22.46 15.60 -3.95
N LYS A 159 22.10 15.03 -2.79
CA LYS A 159 23.00 15.01 -1.62
C LYS A 159 22.71 13.84 -0.69
N VAL A 160 23.73 13.52 0.09
CA VAL A 160 23.64 12.56 1.21
C VAL A 160 23.87 13.32 2.51
N GLY A 161 23.05 13.02 3.50
CA GLY A 161 23.11 13.61 4.84
C GLY A 161 23.06 12.55 5.94
N PRO A 162 23.08 12.96 7.21
CA PRO A 162 22.91 12.04 8.34
C PRO A 162 21.50 11.43 8.33
N LEU A 163 21.38 10.18 8.78
CA LEU A 163 20.12 9.48 8.93
C LEU A 163 19.23 10.20 9.94
N ASN A 164 17.95 10.35 9.64
CA ASN A 164 16.96 10.81 10.60
C ASN A 164 16.29 9.60 11.29
N ASP A 165 16.88 9.21 12.42
CA ASP A 165 16.42 8.06 13.20
C ASP A 165 14.95 8.16 13.66
N THR A 166 14.44 9.37 13.87
CA THR A 166 13.05 9.58 14.29
C THR A 166 12.09 9.10 13.22
N ILE A 167 12.32 9.49 11.97
CA ILE A 167 11.48 9.10 10.83
C ILE A 167 11.53 7.59 10.62
N VAL A 168 12.71 6.96 10.76
CA VAL A 168 12.86 5.51 10.59
C VAL A 168 12.11 4.72 11.67
N LYS A 169 11.99 5.26 12.88
CA LYS A 169 11.34 4.61 14.02
C LYS A 169 9.84 4.86 14.10
N GLU A 170 9.34 5.94 13.52
CA GLU A 170 7.92 6.28 13.55
C GLU A 170 7.14 5.55 12.44
N ASN A 171 5.93 5.09 12.77
CA ASN A 171 4.97 4.62 11.78
C ASN A 171 3.75 5.55 11.76
N PRO A 172 3.73 6.56 10.87
CA PRO A 172 2.64 7.51 10.80
C PRO A 172 1.30 6.86 10.43
N ASN A 173 1.32 5.68 9.84
CA ASN A 173 0.13 4.96 9.39
C ASN A 173 -0.39 3.92 10.40
N MET A 174 0.21 3.82 11.60
CA MET A 174 -0.15 2.83 12.63
C MET A 174 -1.63 2.88 13.03
N HIS A 175 -2.25 4.07 13.00
CA HIS A 175 -3.65 4.24 13.39
C HIS A 175 -4.65 3.83 12.30
N ASN A 176 -4.22 3.68 11.05
CA ASN A 176 -5.11 3.44 9.93
C ASN A 176 -5.84 2.09 10.04
N ALA A 177 -5.16 1.03 10.51
CA ALA A 177 -5.79 -0.26 10.75
C ALA A 177 -6.94 -0.16 11.77
N LEU A 178 -6.71 0.55 12.88
CA LEU A 178 -7.74 0.76 13.90
C LEU A 178 -8.92 1.58 13.36
N ILE A 179 -8.63 2.64 12.60
CA ILE A 179 -9.67 3.47 11.97
C ILE A 179 -10.55 2.63 11.05
N ILE A 180 -9.95 1.76 10.23
CA ILE A 180 -10.69 0.86 9.31
C ILE A 180 -11.60 -0.07 10.10
N CYS A 181 -11.10 -0.71 11.18
CA CYS A 181 -11.91 -1.58 12.03
C CYS A 181 -13.11 -0.83 12.64
N VAL A 182 -12.89 0.37 13.20
CA VAL A 182 -13.92 1.19 13.83
C VAL A 182 -14.96 1.66 12.80
N LEU A 183 -14.50 2.13 11.62
CA LEU A 183 -15.40 2.56 10.56
C LEU A 183 -16.25 1.41 10.02
N PHE A 184 -15.65 0.24 9.77
CA PHE A 184 -16.37 -0.93 9.27
C PHE A 184 -17.47 -1.36 10.27
N LEU A 185 -17.13 -1.47 11.55
CA LEU A 185 -18.09 -1.80 12.59
C LEU A 185 -19.19 -0.72 12.72
N GLY A 186 -18.82 0.55 12.80
CA GLY A 186 -19.77 1.66 12.98
C GLY A 186 -20.74 1.78 11.81
N LEU A 187 -20.24 1.81 10.57
CA LEU A 187 -21.08 1.88 9.37
C LEU A 187 -21.93 0.62 9.21
N GLY A 188 -21.40 -0.56 9.54
CA GLY A 188 -22.13 -1.82 9.52
C GLY A 188 -23.28 -1.85 10.52
N LEU A 189 -23.09 -1.33 11.73
CA LEU A 189 -24.15 -1.21 12.74
C LEU A 189 -25.26 -0.22 12.28
N VAL A 190 -24.86 0.92 11.71
CA VAL A 190 -25.81 1.89 11.12
C VAL A 190 -26.63 1.23 10.01
N LEU A 191 -25.97 0.53 9.10
CA LEU A 191 -26.62 -0.20 8.01
C LEU A 191 -27.63 -1.23 8.58
N SER A 192 -27.22 -2.03 9.56
CA SER A 192 -28.08 -3.02 10.20
C SER A 192 -29.31 -2.39 10.86
N TYR A 193 -29.12 -1.26 11.56
CA TYR A 193 -30.23 -0.55 12.24
C TYR A 193 -31.24 0.03 11.25
N PHE A 194 -30.78 0.68 10.17
CA PHE A 194 -31.65 1.30 9.17
C PHE A 194 -32.08 0.35 8.04
N TYR A 195 -31.65 -0.91 8.07
CA TYR A 195 -32.03 -1.84 7.03
C TYR A 195 -33.56 -1.99 6.92
N PRO A 196 -34.15 -1.83 5.69
CA PRO A 196 -35.59 -1.71 5.54
C PRO A 196 -36.37 -2.99 5.90
N ILE A 197 -35.74 -4.17 5.71
CA ILE A 197 -36.37 -5.47 5.98
C ILE A 197 -36.10 -5.87 7.43
N LYS A 198 -37.04 -5.58 8.34
CA LYS A 198 -36.85 -5.77 9.77
C LYS A 198 -36.53 -7.22 10.17
N GLU A 199 -37.14 -8.19 9.50
CA GLU A 199 -36.94 -9.63 9.76
C GLU A 199 -35.52 -10.10 9.43
N ASP A 200 -34.89 -9.45 8.45
CA ASP A 200 -33.56 -9.83 7.94
C ASP A 200 -32.43 -9.05 8.62
N ARG A 201 -32.72 -8.05 9.45
CA ARG A 201 -31.70 -7.24 10.17
C ARG A 201 -30.70 -8.07 10.95
N ILE A 202 -31.18 -9.17 11.55
CA ILE A 202 -30.34 -10.05 12.37
C ILE A 202 -29.23 -10.69 11.53
N PHE A 203 -29.50 -11.03 10.27
CA PHE A 203 -28.50 -11.63 9.36
C PHE A 203 -27.45 -10.60 8.95
N ILE A 204 -27.85 -9.33 8.68
CA ILE A 204 -26.93 -8.24 8.40
C ILE A 204 -26.04 -7.96 9.62
N LEU A 205 -26.66 -7.86 10.82
CA LEU A 205 -25.94 -7.65 12.07
C LEU A 205 -24.93 -8.78 12.33
N ALA A 206 -25.32 -10.03 12.14
CA ALA A 206 -24.43 -11.17 12.30
C ALA A 206 -23.24 -11.11 11.34
N ALA A 207 -23.48 -10.79 10.05
CA ALA A 207 -22.41 -10.64 9.05
C ALA A 207 -21.43 -9.52 9.44
N VAL A 208 -21.94 -8.37 9.87
CA VAL A 208 -21.11 -7.23 10.34
C VAL A 208 -20.27 -7.64 11.54
N LEU A 209 -20.87 -8.28 12.56
CA LEU A 209 -20.13 -8.68 13.77
C LEU A 209 -19.07 -9.74 13.49
N ILE A 210 -19.37 -10.74 12.67
CA ILE A 210 -18.40 -11.78 12.28
C ILE A 210 -17.22 -11.13 11.53
N MET A 211 -17.50 -10.32 10.53
CA MET A 211 -16.43 -9.66 9.76
C MET A 211 -15.62 -8.69 10.62
N SER A 212 -16.26 -7.91 11.48
CA SER A 212 -15.55 -7.03 12.43
C SER A 212 -14.67 -7.83 13.40
N GLY A 213 -15.13 -9.00 13.86
CA GLY A 213 -14.31 -9.91 14.67
C GLY A 213 -13.07 -10.41 13.93
N ILE A 214 -13.20 -10.73 12.63
CA ILE A 214 -12.08 -11.12 11.78
C ILE A 214 -11.10 -9.96 11.59
N LEU A 215 -11.58 -8.74 11.36
CA LEU A 215 -10.74 -7.54 11.23
C LEU A 215 -9.98 -7.24 12.53
N ILE A 216 -10.64 -7.33 13.68
CA ILE A 216 -10.00 -7.13 14.99
C ILE A 216 -8.97 -8.23 15.25
N PHE A 217 -9.25 -9.47 14.89
CA PHE A 217 -8.28 -10.55 15.00
C PHE A 217 -7.04 -10.27 14.13
N ALA A 218 -7.23 -9.87 12.87
CA ALA A 218 -6.14 -9.50 11.96
C ALA A 218 -5.31 -8.30 12.47
N TYR A 219 -5.94 -7.37 13.19
CA TYR A 219 -5.26 -6.26 13.83
C TYR A 219 -4.25 -6.72 14.90
N PHE A 220 -4.61 -7.73 15.72
CA PHE A 220 -3.75 -8.25 16.79
C PHE A 220 -2.79 -9.35 16.32
N VAL A 221 -3.20 -10.13 15.33
CA VAL A 221 -2.45 -11.25 14.77
C VAL A 221 -2.25 -10.99 13.27
N PRO A 222 -1.25 -10.16 12.93
CA PRO A 222 -1.00 -9.83 11.53
C PRO A 222 -0.57 -11.09 10.76
N PHE A 223 -1.08 -11.20 9.56
CA PHE A 223 -0.71 -12.23 8.60
C PHE A 223 -0.31 -11.58 7.28
N ASP A 224 0.37 -12.35 6.44
CA ASP A 224 0.87 -11.85 5.16
C ASP A 224 -0.30 -11.40 4.27
N PRO A 225 -0.34 -10.12 3.85
CA PRO A 225 -1.37 -9.60 2.95
C PRO A 225 -1.48 -10.37 1.64
N ASP A 226 -0.39 -10.97 1.14
CA ASP A 226 -0.37 -11.74 -0.10
C ASP A 226 -1.30 -12.94 -0.08
N ILE A 227 -1.55 -13.52 1.10
CA ILE A 227 -2.50 -14.65 1.27
C ILE A 227 -3.91 -14.23 0.85
N ILE A 228 -4.31 -12.99 1.18
CA ILE A 228 -5.66 -12.48 0.83
C ILE A 228 -5.65 -11.93 -0.59
N ALA A 229 -4.61 -11.17 -0.95
CA ALA A 229 -4.47 -10.56 -2.25
C ALA A 229 -4.59 -11.58 -3.38
N SER A 230 -3.91 -12.71 -3.27
CA SER A 230 -3.99 -13.80 -4.25
C SER A 230 -5.41 -14.33 -4.45
N LYS A 231 -6.31 -14.18 -3.46
CA LYS A 231 -7.71 -14.63 -3.53
C LYS A 231 -8.66 -13.59 -4.13
N ILE A 232 -8.29 -12.30 -4.11
CA ILE A 232 -9.15 -11.21 -4.60
C ILE A 232 -8.59 -10.50 -5.83
N ASN A 233 -7.40 -10.87 -6.32
CA ASN A 233 -6.78 -10.26 -7.51
C ASN A 233 -7.67 -10.30 -8.75
N TRP A 234 -8.49 -11.34 -8.88
CA TRP A 234 -9.49 -11.41 -9.96
C TRP A 234 -10.52 -10.27 -9.92
N LEU A 235 -10.84 -9.73 -8.73
CA LEU A 235 -11.72 -8.56 -8.59
C LEU A 235 -11.04 -7.27 -9.06
N ASN A 236 -9.72 -7.21 -9.02
CA ASN A 236 -8.91 -6.07 -9.45
C ASN A 236 -8.54 -6.13 -10.95
N GLY A 237 -9.04 -7.11 -11.69
CA GLY A 237 -8.73 -7.30 -13.11
C GLY A 237 -7.34 -7.87 -13.38
N ASP A 238 -6.64 -8.33 -12.38
CA ASP A 238 -5.35 -8.99 -12.52
C ASP A 238 -5.58 -10.48 -12.88
N PHE A 239 -5.86 -10.70 -14.15
CA PHE A 239 -5.84 -12.05 -14.74
C PHE A 239 -4.39 -12.40 -15.07
N SER A 240 -3.53 -12.51 -14.06
CA SER A 240 -2.22 -13.11 -14.25
C SER A 240 -2.42 -14.60 -14.46
N ALA A 241 -2.35 -15.02 -15.71
CA ALA A 241 -2.15 -16.40 -16.08
C ALA A 241 -0.74 -16.85 -15.74
#